data_2a1c149215413c6b3ebaee6743a3a629
#
_entry.id   2a1c149215413c6b3ebaee6743a3a629
#
_cell.length_a   1.000
_cell.length_b   1.000
_cell.length_c   1.000
_cell.angle_alpha   90.00
_cell.angle_beta   90.00
_cell.angle_gamma   90.00
#
_symmetry.space_group_name_H-M   'P 1'
#
loop_
_entity.id
_entity.type
_entity.pdbx_description
1 polymer ?
#
loop_
_entity_poly.entity_id
_entity_poly.type
_entity_poly.pdbx_seq_one_letter_code
_entity_poly.pdbx_strand_id
1 'polypeptide(L)'
;NEANGVNSTQELWNFFKRHQLNQHPVPVENRNYFIRYESTVGENLWDRQAVYTLPKALEKGAKYTLTMKMRTSADCAELGFWPIWNASANKNQWGGSDDVQYLAAYHVEAGDWKTLTWDFTANFTLDTFQFVFGKYGGILDIDDMVLVKEGTSENLIANADFSARNIQGWSTNWNGPSYFLANEAYASTGIEKPAVATMMKSADKAYYTLQGVKVIRPTKGIYIHGGKKIVIK
;
A
#
# COMPACT_ATOMS: atom_id res chain seq x y z
N ASN A 1 1.95 36.08 -34.02
CA ASN A 1 2.49 37.16 -33.19
C ASN A 1 3.72 36.67 -32.43
N GLU A 2 4.87 36.69 -33.12
CA GLU A 2 6.19 36.42 -32.52
C GLU A 2 6.69 37.69 -31.83
N ALA A 3 6.07 38.08 -30.76
CA ALA A 3 6.45 39.34 -30.11
C ALA A 3 7.60 39.24 -29.12
N ASN A 4 8.26 38.06 -28.93
CA ASN A 4 9.43 37.94 -28.03
C ASN A 4 10.42 36.84 -28.41
N GLY A 5 10.45 36.36 -29.64
CA GLY A 5 11.47 35.38 -30.10
C GLY A 5 11.39 34.01 -29.43
N VAL A 6 10.34 33.73 -28.69
CA VAL A 6 10.11 32.43 -28.05
C VAL A 6 9.15 31.63 -28.90
N ASN A 7 9.67 30.61 -29.57
CA ASN A 7 8.84 29.63 -30.27
C ASN A 7 8.21 28.69 -29.23
N SER A 8 6.98 28.95 -28.85
CA SER A 8 6.27 28.20 -27.82
C SER A 8 6.18 26.68 -28.13
N THR A 9 6.15 26.30 -29.40
CA THR A 9 6.16 24.89 -29.82
C THR A 9 7.53 24.27 -29.59
N GLN A 10 8.61 25.03 -29.85
CA GLN A 10 9.98 24.57 -29.64
C GLN A 10 10.30 24.48 -28.14
N GLU A 11 9.82 25.42 -27.33
CA GLU A 11 9.96 25.38 -25.88
C GLU A 11 9.20 24.22 -25.25
N LEU A 12 7.97 23.96 -25.70
CA LEU A 12 7.18 22.81 -25.28
C LEU A 12 7.88 21.49 -25.66
N TRP A 13 8.45 21.42 -26.87
CA TRP A 13 9.22 20.26 -27.32
C TRP A 13 10.52 20.06 -26.53
N ASN A 14 11.22 21.15 -26.20
CA ASN A 14 12.40 21.13 -25.36
C ASN A 14 12.07 20.76 -23.90
N PHE A 15 10.89 21.18 -23.40
CA PHE A 15 10.38 20.75 -22.12
C PHE A 15 10.17 19.23 -22.07
N PHE A 16 9.48 18.67 -23.06
CA PHE A 16 9.26 17.21 -23.13
C PHE A 16 10.58 16.43 -23.33
N LYS A 17 11.55 16.98 -24.03
CA LYS A 17 12.88 16.34 -24.16
C LYS A 17 13.69 16.37 -22.86
N ARG A 18 13.60 17.44 -22.08
CA ARG A 18 14.31 17.58 -20.80
C ARG A 18 13.65 16.75 -19.69
N HIS A 19 12.35 16.62 -19.71
CA HIS A 19 11.60 15.72 -18.84
C HIS A 19 11.44 14.39 -19.56
N GLN A 20 12.52 13.61 -19.57
CA GLN A 20 12.59 12.32 -20.26
C GLN A 20 11.31 11.50 -20.00
N LEU A 21 10.42 11.48 -20.98
CA LEU A 21 9.25 10.58 -21.05
C LEU A 21 9.66 9.08 -21.09
N ASN A 22 10.97 8.79 -21.00
CA ASN A 22 11.52 7.44 -20.99
C ASN A 22 11.57 6.79 -19.59
N GLN A 23 11.28 7.52 -18.53
CA GLN A 23 10.82 6.88 -17.33
C GLN A 23 9.30 6.70 -17.53
N HIS A 24 8.91 5.54 -18.02
CA HIS A 24 7.53 5.11 -17.88
C HIS A 24 7.21 5.25 -16.39
N PRO A 25 6.36 6.20 -15.98
CA PRO A 25 5.90 6.16 -14.59
C PRO A 25 5.37 4.75 -14.40
N VAL A 26 5.84 4.07 -13.36
CA VAL A 26 5.29 2.76 -12.99
C VAL A 26 3.78 2.93 -13.06
N PRO A 27 3.07 2.14 -13.88
CA PRO A 27 1.63 2.27 -14.01
C PRO A 27 1.03 2.40 -12.63
N VAL A 28 0.10 3.31 -12.47
CA VAL A 28 -0.48 3.65 -11.15
C VAL A 28 -1.10 2.42 -10.49
N GLU A 29 -1.53 1.45 -11.28
CA GLU A 29 -2.00 0.12 -10.88
C GLU A 29 -0.94 -0.79 -10.25
N ASN A 30 0.35 -0.50 -10.44
CA ASN A 30 1.46 -1.31 -9.89
C ASN A 30 2.12 -0.63 -8.67
N ARG A 31 1.37 0.17 -7.92
CA ARG A 31 1.85 0.79 -6.69
C ARG A 31 1.11 0.24 -5.48
N ASN A 32 1.88 -0.10 -4.45
CA ASN A 32 1.36 -0.32 -3.11
C ASN A 32 1.06 1.03 -2.46
N TYR A 33 -0.16 1.23 -1.97
CA TYR A 33 -0.57 2.41 -1.22
C TYR A 33 -0.70 2.05 0.25
N PHE A 34 -0.33 2.97 1.13
CA PHE A 34 -0.40 2.79 2.58
C PHE A 34 -0.52 4.15 3.25
N ILE A 35 -0.93 4.17 4.51
CA ILE A 35 -0.91 5.39 5.30
C ILE A 35 0.44 5.54 5.99
N ARG A 36 0.99 6.75 5.96
CA ARG A 36 2.24 7.12 6.60
C ARG A 36 2.02 8.15 7.68
N TYR A 37 2.63 7.91 8.82
CA TYR A 37 2.72 8.84 9.93
C TYR A 37 4.18 9.27 10.13
N GLU A 38 4.42 10.58 10.26
CA GLU A 38 5.73 11.14 10.59
C GLU A 38 5.68 11.65 12.03
N SER A 39 6.37 10.96 12.93
CA SER A 39 6.30 11.17 14.36
C SER A 39 7.58 11.78 14.94
N THR A 40 7.41 12.59 15.96
CA THR A 40 8.45 13.03 16.86
C THR A 40 8.27 12.38 18.23
N VAL A 41 9.34 12.17 18.97
CA VAL A 41 9.29 11.59 20.30
C VAL A 41 8.47 12.47 21.24
N GLY A 42 7.51 11.88 21.92
CA GLY A 42 6.75 12.45 23.02
C GLY A 42 7.23 11.93 24.38
N GLU A 43 6.60 12.39 25.45
CA GLU A 43 6.92 11.97 26.83
C GLU A 43 6.22 10.66 27.20
N ASN A 44 4.97 10.50 26.74
CA ASN A 44 4.12 9.36 27.07
C ASN A 44 3.75 8.57 25.82
N LEU A 45 3.40 7.29 26.01
CA LEU A 45 3.02 6.41 24.91
C LEU A 45 1.81 6.94 24.11
N TRP A 46 0.86 7.60 24.77
CA TRP A 46 -0.34 8.17 24.16
C TRP A 46 -0.15 9.53 23.47
N ASP A 47 1.04 10.14 23.55
CA ASP A 47 1.28 11.47 22.96
C ASP A 47 1.24 11.46 21.43
N ARG A 48 1.48 10.31 20.82
CA ARG A 48 1.41 10.12 19.36
C ARG A 48 0.55 8.90 19.03
N GLN A 49 -0.46 9.13 18.20
CA GLN A 49 -1.43 8.09 17.89
C GLN A 49 -1.78 8.12 16.41
N ALA A 50 -1.85 6.93 15.79
CA ALA A 50 -2.62 6.69 14.59
C ALA A 50 -4.02 6.27 15.05
N VAL A 51 -5.04 6.92 14.52
CA VAL A 51 -6.44 6.69 14.92
C VAL A 51 -7.22 6.24 13.70
N TYR A 52 -7.97 5.14 13.84
CA TYR A 52 -8.87 4.66 12.80
C TYR A 52 -10.29 4.55 13.34
N THR A 53 -11.25 5.16 12.63
CA THR A 53 -12.68 5.07 12.96
C THR A 53 -13.37 4.12 11.99
N LEU A 54 -13.95 3.08 12.55
CA LEU A 54 -14.74 2.08 11.83
C LEU A 54 -16.02 2.69 11.25
N PRO A 55 -16.47 2.26 10.07
CA PRO A 55 -17.75 2.70 9.51
C PRO A 55 -18.97 2.24 10.34
N LYS A 56 -18.79 1.18 11.13
CA LYS A 56 -19.81 0.64 12.03
C LYS A 56 -19.16 0.21 13.33
N ALA A 57 -19.80 0.54 14.44
CA ALA A 57 -19.33 0.16 15.77
C ALA A 57 -19.35 -1.36 15.98
N LEU A 58 -18.38 -1.85 16.75
CA LEU A 58 -18.28 -3.25 17.14
C LEU A 58 -19.32 -3.60 18.21
N GLU A 59 -19.71 -4.86 18.24
CA GLU A 59 -20.68 -5.38 19.19
C GLU A 59 -20.01 -5.65 20.55
N LYS A 60 -20.55 -5.12 21.62
CA LYS A 60 -20.12 -5.41 23.00
C LYS A 60 -20.17 -6.92 23.26
N GLY A 61 -19.09 -7.46 23.82
CA GLY A 61 -18.94 -8.86 24.19
C GLY A 61 -18.51 -9.79 23.03
N ALA A 62 -18.49 -9.30 21.80
CA ALA A 62 -18.00 -10.09 20.69
C ALA A 62 -16.46 -10.08 20.62
N LYS A 63 -15.88 -11.19 20.13
CA LYS A 63 -14.46 -11.36 19.94
C LYS A 63 -14.04 -11.02 18.51
N TYR A 64 -12.88 -10.42 18.41
CA TYR A 64 -12.32 -9.96 17.15
C TYR A 64 -10.84 -10.27 17.08
N THR A 65 -10.36 -10.51 15.86
CA THR A 65 -8.94 -10.55 15.52
C THR A 65 -8.64 -9.37 14.59
N LEU A 66 -7.70 -8.51 14.99
CA LEU A 66 -7.14 -7.45 14.17
C LEU A 66 -5.75 -7.87 13.70
N THR A 67 -5.52 -7.90 12.41
CA THR A 67 -4.22 -8.12 11.79
C THR A 67 -3.90 -6.96 10.87
N MET A 68 -2.66 -6.50 10.85
CA MET A 68 -2.21 -5.43 9.97
C MET A 68 -0.72 -5.52 9.69
N LYS A 69 -0.29 -4.91 8.61
CA LYS A 69 1.12 -4.71 8.34
C LYS A 69 1.57 -3.35 8.85
N MET A 70 2.71 -3.33 9.49
CA MET A 70 3.36 -2.10 9.94
C MET A 70 4.85 -2.13 9.61
N ARG A 71 5.39 -0.95 9.36
CA ARG A 71 6.82 -0.74 9.10
C ARG A 71 7.27 0.56 9.75
N THR A 72 8.46 0.55 10.34
CA THR A 72 9.04 1.70 11.01
C THR A 72 10.41 2.04 10.43
N SER A 73 10.77 3.32 10.39
CA SER A 73 12.08 3.78 9.90
C SER A 73 13.21 3.68 10.94
N ALA A 74 12.86 3.52 12.21
CA ALA A 74 13.75 3.26 13.33
C ALA A 74 13.02 2.30 14.28
N ASP A 75 13.73 1.70 15.23
CA ASP A 75 13.13 0.79 16.20
C ASP A 75 12.04 1.49 17.03
N CYS A 76 10.84 0.92 17.03
CA CYS A 76 9.72 1.32 17.85
C CYS A 76 9.57 0.32 19.01
N ALA A 77 10.10 0.66 20.18
CA ALA A 77 10.13 -0.24 21.33
C ALA A 77 8.73 -0.62 21.83
N GLU A 78 7.79 0.31 21.72
CA GLU A 78 6.41 0.13 22.21
C GLU A 78 5.42 0.70 21.19
N LEU A 79 4.73 -0.19 20.48
CA LEU A 79 3.58 0.12 19.66
C LEU A 79 2.37 -0.60 20.23
N GLY A 80 1.47 0.13 20.88
CA GLY A 80 0.29 -0.43 21.53
C GLY A 80 -0.97 -0.27 20.69
N PHE A 81 -1.94 -1.15 20.95
CA PHE A 81 -3.28 -1.05 20.38
C PHE A 81 -4.30 -0.90 21.49
N TRP A 82 -5.10 0.18 21.45
CA TRP A 82 -6.10 0.53 22.45
C TRP A 82 -7.49 0.66 21.80
N PRO A 83 -8.30 -0.41 21.85
CA PRO A 83 -9.72 -0.37 21.41
C PRO A 83 -10.60 0.16 22.53
N ILE A 84 -10.50 1.45 22.84
CA ILE A 84 -11.11 2.06 24.03
C ILE A 84 -12.05 3.23 23.74
N TRP A 85 -12.38 3.52 22.48
CA TRP A 85 -13.14 4.70 22.14
C TRP A 85 -14.32 4.42 21.21
N ASN A 86 -15.45 5.10 21.49
CA ASN A 86 -16.55 5.25 20.57
C ASN A 86 -16.69 6.74 20.23
N ALA A 87 -16.07 7.15 19.13
CA ALA A 87 -16.06 8.55 18.70
C ALA A 87 -17.47 9.02 18.29
N SER A 88 -18.25 8.17 17.64
CA SER A 88 -19.61 8.50 17.18
C SER A 88 -20.57 8.79 18.36
N ALA A 89 -20.39 8.11 19.49
CA ALA A 89 -21.16 8.35 20.69
C ALA A 89 -20.49 9.31 21.69
N ASN A 90 -19.29 9.82 21.35
CA ASN A 90 -18.43 10.61 22.25
C ASN A 90 -18.20 9.93 23.61
N LYS A 91 -17.95 8.62 23.59
CA LYS A 91 -17.69 7.81 24.78
C LYS A 91 -16.32 7.20 24.70
N ASN A 92 -15.55 7.35 25.75
CA ASN A 92 -14.24 6.72 25.89
C ASN A 92 -14.14 6.02 27.23
N GLN A 93 -13.20 5.08 27.32
CA GLN A 93 -12.90 4.28 28.48
C GLN A 93 -11.52 4.65 29.03
N TRP A 94 -11.24 5.93 29.19
CA TRP A 94 -9.93 6.39 29.67
C TRP A 94 -9.86 6.32 31.19
N GLY A 95 -8.76 5.77 31.68
CA GLY A 95 -8.28 6.02 33.02
C GLY A 95 -9.13 5.51 34.18
N GLY A 96 -9.44 4.22 34.25
CA GLY A 96 -9.86 3.64 35.49
C GLY A 96 -11.23 2.96 35.54
N SER A 97 -11.82 2.63 34.41
CA SER A 97 -12.91 1.65 34.40
C SER A 97 -12.34 0.24 34.14
N ASP A 98 -12.96 -0.78 34.72
CA ASP A 98 -12.60 -2.19 34.50
C ASP A 98 -12.77 -2.62 33.01
N ASP A 99 -13.39 -1.78 32.22
CA ASP A 99 -13.66 -2.02 30.81
C ASP A 99 -12.55 -1.51 29.86
N VAL A 100 -11.52 -0.85 30.38
CA VAL A 100 -10.41 -0.31 29.58
C VAL A 100 -9.53 -1.44 29.05
N GLN A 101 -9.30 -1.44 27.74
CA GLN A 101 -8.40 -2.37 27.09
C GLN A 101 -7.13 -1.67 26.59
N TYR A 102 -6.05 -1.90 27.31
CA TYR A 102 -4.70 -1.58 26.85
C TYR A 102 -4.02 -2.88 26.45
N LEU A 103 -4.13 -3.26 25.17
CA LEU A 103 -3.57 -4.52 24.71
C LEU A 103 -2.03 -4.43 24.68
N ALA A 104 -1.39 -5.60 24.75
CA ALA A 104 0.06 -5.71 24.78
C ALA A 104 0.68 -4.97 23.58
N ALA A 105 1.72 -4.19 23.88
CA ALA A 105 2.47 -3.49 22.84
C ALA A 105 3.46 -4.44 22.17
N TYR A 106 3.73 -4.16 20.89
CA TYR A 106 4.78 -4.81 20.12
C TYR A 106 6.04 -3.96 20.09
N HIS A 107 7.20 -4.62 20.13
CA HIS A 107 8.43 -4.04 19.63
C HIS A 107 8.47 -4.24 18.11
N VAL A 108 8.55 -3.17 17.35
CA VAL A 108 8.64 -3.20 15.89
C VAL A 108 10.04 -2.76 15.49
N GLU A 109 10.86 -3.73 15.08
CA GLU A 109 12.19 -3.47 14.54
C GLU A 109 12.10 -2.69 13.21
N ALA A 110 13.03 -1.76 13.03
CA ALA A 110 13.12 -0.96 11.81
C ALA A 110 13.26 -1.80 10.54
N GLY A 111 12.76 -1.29 9.43
CA GLY A 111 13.01 -1.83 8.09
C GLY A 111 11.79 -2.45 7.43
N ASP A 112 11.75 -3.77 7.30
CA ASP A 112 10.72 -4.47 6.52
C ASP A 112 9.33 -4.45 7.17
N TRP A 113 8.31 -4.65 6.36
CA TRP A 113 6.94 -4.84 6.81
C TRP A 113 6.82 -6.01 7.78
N LYS A 114 6.24 -5.78 8.95
CA LYS A 114 5.91 -6.77 9.97
C LYS A 114 4.40 -6.95 10.04
N THR A 115 3.95 -8.18 10.20
CA THR A 115 2.53 -8.46 10.47
C THR A 115 2.32 -8.50 11.98
N LEU A 116 1.44 -7.65 12.47
CA LEU A 116 1.03 -7.60 13.87
C LEU A 116 -0.40 -8.13 14.00
N THR A 117 -0.69 -8.84 15.08
CA THR A 117 -2.01 -9.43 15.32
C THR A 117 -2.43 -9.25 16.77
N TRP A 118 -3.65 -8.78 16.99
CA TRP A 118 -4.28 -8.68 18.31
C TRP A 118 -5.62 -9.40 18.31
N ASP A 119 -5.79 -10.30 19.28
CA ASP A 119 -7.09 -10.87 19.61
C ASP A 119 -7.67 -10.12 20.81
N PHE A 120 -8.93 -9.72 20.71
CA PHE A 120 -9.58 -8.98 21.79
C PHE A 120 -11.09 -9.21 21.81
N THR A 121 -11.69 -8.97 23.00
CA THR A 121 -13.13 -8.89 23.13
C THR A 121 -13.53 -7.42 23.24
N ALA A 122 -14.48 -6.95 22.46
CA ALA A 122 -14.98 -5.59 22.57
C ALA A 122 -15.74 -5.41 23.88
N ASN A 123 -15.12 -4.78 24.88
CA ASN A 123 -15.70 -4.63 26.23
C ASN A 123 -16.91 -3.69 26.26
N PHE A 124 -17.05 -2.82 25.26
CA PHE A 124 -18.21 -1.97 25.04
C PHE A 124 -18.45 -1.77 23.52
N THR A 125 -19.49 -1.06 23.16
CA THR A 125 -19.74 -0.68 21.78
C THR A 125 -18.71 0.37 21.38
N LEU A 126 -17.70 0.01 20.62
CA LEU A 126 -16.61 0.87 20.19
C LEU A 126 -16.52 0.95 18.66
N ASP A 127 -16.06 2.07 18.14
CA ASP A 127 -15.84 2.27 16.72
C ASP A 127 -14.46 2.89 16.39
N THR A 128 -13.64 3.16 17.40
CA THR A 128 -12.38 3.88 17.18
C THR A 128 -11.22 3.12 17.81
N PHE A 129 -10.21 2.90 16.98
CA PHE A 129 -8.96 2.25 17.33
C PHE A 129 -7.86 3.29 17.50
N GLN A 130 -7.05 3.15 18.52
CA GLN A 130 -5.89 3.97 18.79
C GLN A 130 -4.65 3.09 18.78
N PHE A 131 -3.74 3.34 17.82
CA PHE A 131 -2.40 2.75 17.81
C PHE A 131 -1.47 3.79 18.41
N VAL A 132 -0.91 3.47 19.57
CA VAL A 132 -0.14 4.40 20.39
C VAL A 132 1.36 4.10 20.27
N PHE A 133 2.14 5.14 19.97
CA PHE A 133 3.59 5.05 19.75
C PHE A 133 4.32 6.33 20.16
N GLY A 134 3.85 6.99 21.21
CA GLY A 134 4.30 8.34 21.60
C GLY A 134 5.77 8.46 21.94
N LYS A 135 6.43 7.38 22.32
CA LYS A 135 7.89 7.36 22.59
C LYS A 135 8.74 7.13 21.33
N TYR A 136 8.10 6.96 20.19
CA TYR A 136 8.73 6.72 18.89
C TYR A 136 8.88 8.01 18.09
N GLY A 137 10.07 8.23 17.53
CA GLY A 137 10.36 9.28 16.55
C GLY A 137 10.82 8.67 15.25
N GLY A 138 10.14 9.00 14.16
CA GLY A 138 10.42 8.46 12.85
C GLY A 138 9.15 8.28 11.99
N ILE A 139 9.27 7.46 10.96
CA ILE A 139 8.18 7.16 10.04
C ILE A 139 7.54 5.83 10.46
N LEU A 140 6.22 5.83 10.62
CA LEU A 140 5.38 4.63 10.78
C LEU A 140 4.47 4.50 9.56
N ASP A 141 4.58 3.40 8.84
CA ASP A 141 3.72 3.02 7.74
C ASP A 141 2.76 1.90 8.19
N ILE A 142 1.49 1.99 7.77
CA ILE A 142 0.44 1.00 8.08
C ILE A 142 -0.27 0.60 6.79
N ASP A 143 -0.51 -0.71 6.63
CA ASP A 143 -1.13 -1.30 5.44
C ASP A 143 -1.87 -2.61 5.78
N ASP A 144 -2.65 -3.13 4.83
CA ASP A 144 -3.30 -4.45 4.86
C ASP A 144 -4.03 -4.73 6.20
N MET A 145 -4.86 -3.80 6.66
CA MET A 145 -5.57 -3.94 7.92
C MET A 145 -6.80 -4.83 7.78
N VAL A 146 -6.86 -5.91 8.55
CA VAL A 146 -7.95 -6.89 8.53
C VAL A 146 -8.51 -7.04 9.94
N LEU A 147 -9.80 -6.76 10.09
CA LEU A 147 -10.56 -6.96 11.32
C LEU A 147 -11.69 -7.95 11.08
N VAL A 148 -11.64 -9.09 11.75
CA VAL A 148 -12.62 -10.15 11.60
C VAL A 148 -13.26 -10.47 12.95
N LYS A 149 -14.60 -10.58 12.96
CA LYS A 149 -15.35 -11.09 14.11
C LYS A 149 -15.23 -12.61 14.17
N GLU A 150 -15.05 -13.18 15.37
CA GLU A 150 -15.03 -14.64 15.58
C GLU A 150 -16.23 -15.32 14.91
N GLY A 151 -15.96 -16.38 14.15
CA GLY A 151 -16.96 -17.13 13.40
C GLY A 151 -17.42 -16.53 12.08
N THR A 152 -16.78 -15.43 11.62
CA THR A 152 -17.02 -14.82 10.30
C THR A 152 -15.74 -14.77 9.47
N SER A 153 -15.84 -14.40 8.19
CA SER A 153 -14.70 -14.14 7.30
C SER A 153 -14.74 -12.73 6.70
N GLU A 154 -15.70 -11.90 7.09
CA GLU A 154 -15.85 -10.55 6.59
C GLU A 154 -14.81 -9.62 7.21
N ASN A 155 -14.05 -8.88 6.37
CA ASN A 155 -13.21 -7.80 6.86
C ASN A 155 -14.06 -6.55 7.14
N LEU A 156 -14.07 -6.10 8.39
CA LEU A 156 -14.81 -4.92 8.82
C LEU A 156 -14.11 -3.59 8.55
N ILE A 157 -12.88 -3.64 8.04
CA ILE A 157 -12.10 -2.45 7.66
C ILE A 157 -12.44 -2.07 6.22
N ALA A 158 -12.89 -0.85 6.03
CA ALA A 158 -13.05 -0.29 4.70
C ALA A 158 -11.70 0.14 4.12
N ASN A 159 -11.48 -0.10 2.81
CA ASN A 159 -10.26 0.29 2.11
C ASN A 159 -8.97 -0.18 2.81
N ALA A 160 -8.96 -1.43 3.21
CA ALA A 160 -7.96 -2.06 4.07
C ALA A 160 -6.53 -2.04 3.49
N ASP A 161 -6.41 -2.07 2.16
CA ASP A 161 -5.19 -2.08 1.35
C ASP A 161 -4.94 -0.73 0.64
N PHE A 162 -5.66 0.30 1.01
CA PHE A 162 -5.62 1.64 0.41
C PHE A 162 -5.78 1.68 -1.12
N SER A 163 -6.33 0.63 -1.74
CA SER A 163 -6.57 0.56 -3.20
C SER A 163 -7.50 1.66 -3.71
N ALA A 164 -8.41 2.16 -2.87
CA ALA A 164 -9.25 3.32 -3.16
C ALA A 164 -8.49 4.67 -3.16
N ARG A 165 -7.18 4.67 -2.85
CA ARG A 165 -6.28 5.84 -2.87
C ARG A 165 -6.76 6.99 -2.00
N ASN A 166 -7.30 6.68 -0.84
CA ASN A 166 -7.68 7.67 0.18
C ASN A 166 -7.39 7.11 1.57
N ILE A 167 -7.46 7.98 2.57
CA ILE A 167 -7.22 7.66 3.97
C ILE A 167 -8.48 7.88 4.82
N GLN A 168 -9.65 7.63 4.24
CA GLN A 168 -10.91 7.77 4.94
C GLN A 168 -10.95 6.90 6.19
N GLY A 169 -11.43 7.45 7.30
CA GLY A 169 -11.45 6.80 8.61
C GLY A 169 -10.17 6.99 9.42
N TRP A 170 -9.07 7.36 8.79
CA TRP A 170 -7.81 7.62 9.48
C TRP A 170 -7.67 9.06 9.95
N SER A 171 -7.06 9.22 11.11
CA SER A 171 -6.78 10.52 11.74
C SER A 171 -5.63 10.37 12.75
N THR A 172 -5.43 11.38 13.56
CA THR A 172 -4.46 11.39 14.66
C THR A 172 -5.07 12.08 15.88
N ASN A 173 -4.42 12.00 17.03
CA ASN A 173 -4.79 12.77 18.22
C ASN A 173 -4.41 14.25 18.05
N TRP A 174 -4.92 15.13 18.93
CA TRP A 174 -4.81 16.60 18.82
C TRP A 174 -3.38 17.16 18.75
N ASN A 175 -2.38 16.44 19.31
CA ASN A 175 -0.94 16.73 19.21
C ASN A 175 -0.20 15.64 18.43
N GLY A 176 -0.91 14.93 17.58
CA GLY A 176 -0.40 13.75 16.91
C GLY A 176 0.58 14.05 15.78
N PRO A 177 1.11 12.99 15.18
CA PRO A 177 2.01 13.07 14.03
C PRO A 177 1.28 13.60 12.79
N SER A 178 2.03 14.15 11.84
CA SER A 178 1.52 14.37 10.48
C SER A 178 1.25 13.02 9.82
N TYR A 179 0.24 12.97 8.94
CA TYR A 179 -0.10 11.73 8.24
C TYR A 179 -0.65 11.99 6.84
N PHE A 180 -0.39 11.08 5.92
CA PHE A 180 -0.82 11.18 4.54
C PHE A 180 -0.80 9.83 3.83
N LEU A 181 -1.49 9.76 2.68
CA LEU A 181 -1.41 8.60 1.79
C LEU A 181 -0.04 8.57 1.11
N ALA A 182 0.73 7.54 1.37
CA ALA A 182 2.00 7.26 0.71
C ALA A 182 1.87 6.11 -0.28
N ASN A 183 2.89 5.89 -1.08
CA ASN A 183 2.95 4.75 -1.99
C ASN A 183 4.38 4.39 -2.34
N GLU A 184 4.59 3.15 -2.73
CA GLU A 184 5.84 2.63 -3.27
C GLU A 184 5.56 1.71 -4.46
N ALA A 185 6.55 1.53 -5.35
CA ALA A 185 6.45 0.49 -6.35
C ALA A 185 6.41 -0.87 -5.64
N TYR A 186 5.54 -1.79 -6.06
CA TYR A 186 5.67 -3.17 -5.59
C TYR A 186 7.10 -3.64 -5.86
N ALA A 187 7.72 -4.24 -4.87
CA ALA A 187 8.99 -4.91 -5.08
C ALA A 187 8.80 -5.85 -6.27
N SER A 188 9.62 -5.67 -7.30
CA SER A 188 9.56 -6.59 -8.44
C SER A 188 9.77 -7.99 -7.88
N THR A 189 8.77 -8.84 -7.98
CA THR A 189 8.81 -10.22 -7.48
C THR A 189 9.75 -11.07 -8.33
N GLY A 190 10.93 -10.61 -8.67
CA GLY A 190 11.96 -11.39 -9.37
C GLY A 190 11.54 -12.11 -10.67
N ILE A 191 10.25 -12.06 -11.02
CA ILE A 191 9.82 -12.28 -12.38
C ILE A 191 10.12 -10.95 -13.07
N GLU A 192 11.40 -10.71 -13.32
CA GLU A 192 11.75 -9.84 -14.43
C GLU A 192 10.83 -10.30 -15.56
N LYS A 193 9.87 -9.45 -15.92
CA LYS A 193 9.24 -9.52 -17.24
C LYS A 193 10.45 -9.76 -18.14
N PRO A 194 10.58 -10.97 -18.76
CA PRO A 194 11.83 -11.29 -19.45
C PRO A 194 12.09 -10.05 -20.25
N ALA A 195 13.23 -9.39 -19.99
CA ALA A 195 13.58 -8.17 -20.67
C ALA A 195 13.18 -8.52 -22.07
N VAL A 196 12.28 -7.71 -22.69
CA VAL A 196 12.05 -7.90 -24.11
C VAL A 196 13.44 -7.71 -24.61
N ALA A 197 14.14 -8.83 -24.53
CA ALA A 197 15.52 -8.91 -24.88
C ALA A 197 15.43 -8.25 -26.21
N THR A 198 16.21 -7.28 -26.39
CA THR A 198 16.52 -6.74 -27.68
C THR A 198 16.90 -7.94 -28.54
N MET A 199 15.90 -8.79 -28.82
CA MET A 199 15.88 -9.79 -29.87
C MET A 199 15.70 -9.01 -31.18
N MET A 200 16.44 -7.95 -31.22
CA MET A 200 16.73 -7.27 -32.44
C MET A 200 18.15 -7.65 -32.80
N LYS A 201 18.17 -8.54 -33.77
CA LYS A 201 19.32 -8.86 -34.61
C LYS A 201 20.12 -10.14 -34.30
N SER A 202 19.45 -11.27 -34.39
CA SER A 202 19.81 -12.15 -35.50
C SER A 202 18.50 -12.39 -36.27
N ALA A 203 18.49 -12.06 -37.54
CA ALA A 203 17.42 -12.48 -38.42
C ALA A 203 17.46 -14.01 -38.45
N ASP A 204 16.76 -14.65 -37.47
CA ASP A 204 16.52 -16.07 -37.53
C ASP A 204 15.71 -16.29 -38.81
N LYS A 205 16.40 -16.78 -39.82
CA LYS A 205 15.80 -17.15 -41.13
C LYS A 205 14.92 -18.38 -41.01
N ALA A 206 14.54 -18.80 -39.80
CA ALA A 206 13.67 -19.92 -39.58
C ALA A 206 12.20 -19.53 -39.85
N TYR A 207 11.44 -20.50 -40.29
CA TYR A 207 9.99 -20.42 -40.45
C TYR A 207 9.34 -20.98 -39.20
N TYR A 208 8.24 -20.37 -38.78
CA TYR A 208 7.43 -20.84 -37.67
C TYR A 208 5.98 -20.95 -38.08
N THR A 209 5.27 -21.96 -37.59
CA THR A 209 3.82 -22.04 -37.74
C THR A 209 3.17 -20.92 -36.91
N LEU A 210 1.87 -20.69 -37.10
CA LEU A 210 1.12 -19.71 -36.27
C LEU A 210 1.05 -20.11 -34.80
N GLN A 211 1.33 -21.38 -34.46
CA GLN A 211 1.44 -21.90 -33.10
C GLN A 211 2.86 -21.80 -32.51
N GLY A 212 3.81 -21.18 -33.26
CA GLY A 212 5.19 -20.97 -32.79
C GLY A 212 6.11 -22.19 -32.98
N VAL A 213 5.72 -23.23 -33.69
CA VAL A 213 6.55 -24.41 -33.98
C VAL A 213 7.52 -24.09 -35.12
N LYS A 214 8.83 -24.32 -34.89
CA LYS A 214 9.88 -24.11 -35.91
C LYS A 214 9.75 -25.13 -37.04
N VAL A 215 9.76 -24.62 -38.28
CA VAL A 215 9.68 -25.44 -39.50
C VAL A 215 10.94 -25.29 -40.33
N ILE A 216 11.65 -26.41 -40.53
CA ILE A 216 12.94 -26.43 -41.27
C ILE A 216 12.70 -26.36 -42.79
N ARG A 217 11.63 -26.98 -43.27
CA ARG A 217 11.26 -27.01 -44.69
C ARG A 217 9.77 -26.67 -44.78
N PRO A 218 9.44 -25.40 -44.96
CA PRO A 218 8.04 -25.01 -45.06
C PRO A 218 7.44 -25.47 -46.40
N THR A 219 6.26 -26.05 -46.31
CA THR A 219 5.43 -26.41 -47.47
C THR A 219 4.37 -25.34 -47.71
N LYS A 220 3.47 -25.54 -48.64
CA LYS A 220 2.36 -24.63 -48.88
C LYS A 220 1.61 -24.31 -47.57
N GLY A 221 1.51 -23.03 -47.21
CA GLY A 221 0.86 -22.63 -45.98
C GLY A 221 1.21 -21.21 -45.51
N ILE A 222 0.77 -20.89 -44.30
CA ILE A 222 1.01 -19.58 -43.64
C ILE A 222 2.04 -19.76 -42.51
N TYR A 223 3.08 -18.93 -42.53
CA TYR A 223 4.19 -19.00 -41.57
C TYR A 223 4.57 -17.60 -41.07
N ILE A 224 5.31 -17.58 -39.94
CA ILE A 224 6.02 -16.40 -39.47
C ILE A 224 7.50 -16.57 -39.86
N HIS A 225 8.06 -15.59 -40.56
CA HIS A 225 9.47 -15.55 -40.94
C HIS A 225 10.00 -14.13 -40.77
N GLY A 226 11.12 -13.99 -40.06
CA GLY A 226 11.68 -12.67 -39.75
C GLY A 226 10.68 -11.72 -39.05
N GLY A 227 9.80 -12.26 -38.20
CA GLY A 227 8.76 -11.49 -37.50
C GLY A 227 7.57 -11.07 -38.36
N LYS A 228 7.48 -11.51 -39.61
CA LYS A 228 6.40 -11.17 -40.54
C LYS A 228 5.61 -12.41 -40.93
N LYS A 229 4.29 -12.27 -41.11
CA LYS A 229 3.41 -13.29 -41.68
C LYS A 229 3.66 -13.42 -43.17
N ILE A 230 3.96 -14.61 -43.65
CA ILE A 230 4.18 -14.95 -45.06
C ILE A 230 3.27 -16.08 -45.50
N VAL A 231 2.99 -16.13 -46.78
CA VAL A 231 2.22 -17.20 -47.43
C VAL A 231 3.12 -17.88 -48.44
N ILE A 232 3.33 -19.21 -48.30
CA ILE A 232 4.00 -20.02 -49.28
C ILE A 232 2.94 -20.70 -50.12
N LYS A 233 2.97 -20.46 -51.44
CA LYS A 233 2.00 -20.97 -52.42
C LYS A 233 2.42 -22.34 -52.94
#